data_b3c2fc1ba958f8e3ff98a75b751d3910
#
_entry.id   b3c2fc1ba958f8e3ff98a75b751d3910
#
_cell.length_a   1.000
_cell.length_b   1.000
_cell.length_c   1.000
_cell.angle_alpha   90.00
_cell.angle_beta   90.00
_cell.angle_gamma   90.00
#
_symmetry.space_group_name_H-M   'P 1'
#
loop_
_entity.id
_entity.type
_entity.pdbx_description
1 polymer ?
#
loop_
_entity_poly.entity_id
_entity_poly.type
_entity_poly.pdbx_seq_one_letter_code
_entity_poly.pdbx_strand_id
1 'polypeptide(L)'
;MQAMTGTNKHGCDQIRPVQNLVILGSSGLAREVAWLISEINSAGTGNWNIIGFWGNSDEEVGRVINGYPVLSVKDVAKHAPNLFAVAAIGNPDYRKRAVEASNQIGCQFATLIHPNVRYDASTVKFGAGAVVCAGSILTVNIVLGAHVYINLDCTVGHDSVLEDFVTISPGCHLSGHTVIREGAFLGSGVTTKEWKEIGSRAVIGAGATVVTDIPSGVIATGLPARVIRKRDTMEL
;
A
#
# COMPACT_ATOMS: atom_id res chain seq x y z
N MET A 1 16.74 3.56 -55.48
CA MET A 1 16.01 4.43 -54.51
C MET A 1 14.63 3.81 -54.33
N GLN A 2 14.51 2.89 -53.37
CA GLN A 2 13.21 2.27 -53.00
C GLN A 2 12.93 2.63 -51.57
N ALA A 3 11.83 3.36 -51.34
CA ALA A 3 11.35 3.76 -50.06
C ALA A 3 10.71 2.56 -49.34
N MET A 4 11.28 2.15 -48.20
CA MET A 4 10.68 1.19 -47.31
C MET A 4 9.63 1.92 -46.44
N THR A 5 8.37 1.71 -46.73
CA THR A 5 7.26 2.08 -45.89
C THR A 5 7.13 1.04 -44.77
N GLY A 6 7.72 1.34 -43.62
CA GLY A 6 7.52 0.57 -42.42
C GLY A 6 6.14 0.85 -41.84
N THR A 7 5.17 -0.04 -42.02
CA THR A 7 3.91 -0.03 -41.31
C THR A 7 4.12 -0.40 -39.86
N ASN A 8 4.05 0.58 -38.96
CA ASN A 8 3.94 0.36 -37.53
C ASN A 8 2.67 -0.46 -37.26
N LYS A 9 2.83 -1.74 -36.95
CA LYS A 9 1.75 -2.58 -36.42
C LYS A 9 1.43 -2.05 -35.03
N HIS A 10 0.30 -1.38 -34.91
CA HIS A 10 -0.33 -1.01 -33.66
C HIS A 10 -0.50 -2.29 -32.85
N GLY A 11 0.09 -2.33 -31.64
CA GLY A 11 -0.12 -3.40 -30.70
C GLY A 11 -1.61 -3.56 -30.42
N CYS A 12 -2.10 -4.76 -30.57
CA CYS A 12 -3.46 -5.14 -30.20
C CYS A 12 -3.66 -4.79 -28.73
N ASP A 13 -4.51 -3.81 -28.42
CA ASP A 13 -4.96 -3.49 -27.07
C ASP A 13 -5.64 -4.75 -26.51
N GLN A 14 -4.90 -5.56 -25.79
CA GLN A 14 -5.49 -6.68 -25.06
C GLN A 14 -6.32 -6.08 -23.93
N ILE A 15 -7.64 -6.02 -24.15
CA ILE A 15 -8.59 -5.64 -23.09
C ILE A 15 -8.36 -6.59 -21.91
N ARG A 16 -7.81 -6.06 -20.83
CA ARG A 16 -7.62 -6.84 -19.60
C ARG A 16 -8.99 -7.30 -19.10
N PRO A 17 -9.18 -8.58 -18.73
CA PRO A 17 -10.44 -9.02 -18.17
C PRO A 17 -10.78 -8.23 -16.91
N VAL A 18 -12.06 -7.96 -16.71
CA VAL A 18 -12.55 -7.32 -15.48
C VAL A 18 -12.30 -8.27 -14.30
N GLN A 19 -11.67 -7.76 -13.25
CA GLN A 19 -11.37 -8.52 -12.04
C GLN A 19 -12.16 -7.94 -10.87
N ASN A 20 -12.93 -8.80 -10.18
CA ASN A 20 -13.66 -8.39 -8.99
C ASN A 20 -12.69 -8.17 -7.83
N LEU A 21 -12.92 -7.07 -7.10
CA LEU A 21 -12.07 -6.66 -6.00
C LEU A 21 -12.92 -6.20 -4.82
N VAL A 22 -12.57 -6.65 -3.61
CA VAL A 22 -13.11 -6.15 -2.34
C VAL A 22 -12.04 -5.33 -1.62
N ILE A 23 -12.46 -4.21 -1.03
CA ILE A 23 -11.59 -3.37 -0.21
C ILE A 23 -11.79 -3.75 1.25
N LEU A 24 -10.74 -4.23 1.92
CA LEU A 24 -10.78 -4.57 3.34
C LEU A 24 -10.70 -3.30 4.17
N GLY A 25 -11.75 -3.04 4.96
CA GLY A 25 -11.97 -1.81 5.70
C GLY A 25 -13.04 -0.92 5.05
N SER A 26 -13.61 0.01 5.84
CA SER A 26 -14.70 0.91 5.47
C SER A 26 -14.43 2.37 5.85
N SER A 27 -13.23 2.67 6.37
CA SER A 27 -12.82 3.99 6.86
C SER A 27 -12.44 4.99 5.75
N GLY A 28 -11.88 6.15 6.14
CA GLY A 28 -11.38 7.16 5.20
C GLY A 28 -10.40 6.59 4.20
N LEU A 29 -9.42 5.83 4.66
CA LEU A 29 -8.40 5.22 3.80
C LEU A 29 -9.00 4.25 2.77
N ALA A 30 -10.06 3.52 3.12
CA ALA A 30 -10.74 2.63 2.18
C ALA A 30 -11.39 3.42 1.03
N ARG A 31 -11.93 4.62 1.31
CA ARG A 31 -12.47 5.51 0.28
C ARG A 31 -11.39 6.09 -0.62
N GLU A 32 -10.21 6.39 -0.08
CA GLU A 32 -9.04 6.81 -0.86
C GLU A 32 -8.55 5.68 -1.77
N VAL A 33 -8.54 4.44 -1.30
CA VAL A 33 -8.19 3.28 -2.13
C VAL A 33 -9.22 3.05 -3.23
N ALA A 34 -10.52 3.26 -2.97
CA ALA A 34 -11.54 3.20 -4.02
C ALA A 34 -11.30 4.27 -5.11
N TRP A 35 -10.91 5.48 -4.72
CA TRP A 35 -10.50 6.53 -5.65
C TRP A 35 -9.23 6.14 -6.44
N LEU A 36 -8.19 5.64 -5.78
CA LEU A 36 -6.98 5.12 -6.44
C LEU A 36 -7.33 4.09 -7.52
N ILE A 37 -8.23 3.15 -7.21
CA ILE A 37 -8.68 2.13 -8.16
C ILE A 37 -9.37 2.77 -9.37
N SER A 38 -10.19 3.80 -9.16
CA SER A 38 -10.85 4.49 -10.27
C SER A 38 -9.85 5.18 -11.19
N GLU A 39 -8.77 5.75 -10.66
CA GLU A 39 -7.69 6.36 -11.45
C GLU A 39 -6.86 5.33 -12.22
N ILE A 40 -6.57 4.18 -11.58
CA ILE A 40 -5.92 3.02 -12.25
C ILE A 40 -6.76 2.54 -13.44
N ASN A 41 -8.08 2.40 -13.24
CA ASN A 41 -8.99 1.98 -14.31
C ASN A 41 -9.06 3.03 -15.44
N SER A 42 -9.20 4.30 -15.07
CA SER A 42 -9.28 5.41 -16.03
C SER A 42 -8.02 5.55 -16.89
N ALA A 43 -6.86 5.24 -16.31
CA ALA A 43 -5.58 5.22 -17.03
C ALA A 43 -5.35 3.95 -17.87
N GLY A 44 -6.25 2.95 -17.80
CA GLY A 44 -6.11 1.68 -18.51
C GLY A 44 -4.99 0.77 -17.96
N THR A 45 -4.43 1.09 -16.79
CA THR A 45 -3.36 0.29 -16.16
C THR A 45 -3.90 -0.87 -15.34
N GLY A 46 -5.20 -0.89 -15.05
CA GLY A 46 -5.97 -1.96 -14.43
C GLY A 46 -7.38 -2.04 -14.98
N ASN A 47 -8.15 -3.06 -14.60
CA ASN A 47 -9.56 -3.22 -14.91
C ASN A 47 -10.29 -3.88 -13.74
N TRP A 48 -10.47 -3.12 -12.67
CA TRP A 48 -11.00 -3.57 -11.39
C TRP A 48 -12.47 -3.22 -11.25
N ASN A 49 -13.29 -4.18 -10.87
CA ASN A 49 -14.68 -3.99 -10.44
C ASN A 49 -14.74 -4.07 -8.92
N ILE A 50 -14.93 -2.93 -8.24
CA ILE A 50 -15.09 -2.89 -6.79
C ILE A 50 -16.47 -3.46 -6.45
N ILE A 51 -16.54 -4.63 -5.80
CA ILE A 51 -17.80 -5.24 -5.36
C ILE A 51 -18.32 -4.62 -4.04
N GLY A 52 -17.45 -3.97 -3.27
CA GLY A 52 -17.80 -3.30 -2.01
C GLY A 52 -16.63 -3.21 -1.05
N PHE A 53 -16.96 -2.74 0.15
CA PHE A 53 -16.05 -2.71 1.31
C PHE A 53 -16.34 -3.90 2.20
N TRP A 54 -15.32 -4.56 2.73
CA TRP A 54 -15.49 -5.48 3.84
C TRP A 54 -15.40 -4.71 5.14
N GLY A 55 -16.54 -4.51 5.80
CA GLY A 55 -16.66 -3.67 6.99
C GLY A 55 -15.87 -4.17 8.20
N ASN A 56 -15.65 -3.26 9.14
CA ASN A 56 -14.92 -3.56 10.38
C ASN A 56 -15.82 -4.21 11.45
N SER A 57 -17.13 -4.08 11.30
CA SER A 57 -18.12 -4.67 12.22
C SER A 57 -19.41 -5.04 11.49
N ASP A 58 -20.20 -5.94 12.10
CA ASP A 58 -21.51 -6.33 11.56
C ASP A 58 -22.51 -5.18 11.51
N GLU A 59 -22.36 -4.15 12.34
CA GLU A 59 -23.20 -2.95 12.34
C GLU A 59 -23.05 -2.08 11.09
N GLU A 60 -21.94 -2.20 10.39
CA GLU A 60 -21.69 -1.48 9.16
C GLU A 60 -22.28 -2.18 7.93
N VAL A 61 -22.59 -3.47 8.04
CA VAL A 61 -23.08 -4.29 6.92
C VAL A 61 -24.38 -3.74 6.36
N GLY A 62 -24.48 -3.67 5.02
CA GLY A 62 -25.61 -3.10 4.31
C GLY A 62 -25.60 -1.56 4.14
N ARG A 63 -24.70 -0.85 4.81
CA ARG A 63 -24.49 0.59 4.53
C ARG A 63 -23.91 0.78 3.13
N VAL A 64 -24.15 1.93 2.53
CA VAL A 64 -23.52 2.34 1.27
C VAL A 64 -22.57 3.50 1.54
N ILE A 65 -21.32 3.35 1.14
CA ILE A 65 -20.26 4.35 1.31
C ILE A 65 -19.73 4.70 -0.08
N ASN A 66 -19.82 5.97 -0.47
CA ASN A 66 -19.38 6.45 -1.79
C ASN A 66 -19.90 5.59 -2.98
N GLY A 67 -21.14 5.09 -2.88
CA GLY A 67 -21.78 4.28 -3.91
C GLY A 67 -21.48 2.77 -3.84
N TYR A 68 -20.63 2.32 -2.92
CA TYR A 68 -20.30 0.90 -2.74
C TYR A 68 -20.91 0.34 -1.46
N PRO A 69 -21.46 -0.90 -1.48
CA PRO A 69 -22.02 -1.53 -0.29
C PRO A 69 -20.92 -1.97 0.69
N VAL A 70 -21.24 -1.96 1.97
CA VAL A 70 -20.45 -2.65 2.99
C VAL A 70 -20.96 -4.08 3.10
N LEU A 71 -20.07 -5.03 2.86
CA LEU A 71 -20.36 -6.46 2.74
C LEU A 71 -20.01 -7.21 4.03
N SER A 72 -20.78 -8.25 4.33
CA SER A 72 -20.43 -9.24 5.35
C SER A 72 -19.37 -10.22 4.85
N VAL A 73 -18.70 -10.92 5.77
CA VAL A 73 -17.81 -12.05 5.44
C VAL A 73 -18.50 -13.08 4.52
N LYS A 74 -19.77 -13.38 4.80
CA LYS A 74 -20.55 -14.35 4.02
C LYS A 74 -20.78 -13.88 2.58
N ASP A 75 -21.00 -12.58 2.39
CA ASP A 75 -21.20 -12.01 1.04
C ASP A 75 -19.90 -12.00 0.26
N VAL A 76 -18.79 -11.64 0.90
CA VAL A 76 -17.44 -11.67 0.29
C VAL A 76 -17.09 -13.12 -0.12
N ALA A 77 -17.32 -14.09 0.75
CA ALA A 77 -17.02 -15.50 0.47
C ALA A 77 -17.76 -16.10 -0.73
N LYS A 78 -18.93 -15.56 -1.10
CA LYS A 78 -19.67 -16.00 -2.31
C LYS A 78 -18.90 -15.72 -3.62
N HIS A 79 -17.96 -14.78 -3.59
CA HIS A 79 -17.16 -14.40 -4.76
C HIS A 79 -15.79 -15.10 -4.83
N ALA A 80 -15.36 -15.76 -3.73
CA ALA A 80 -14.13 -16.55 -3.72
C ALA A 80 -14.29 -17.85 -4.57
N PRO A 81 -13.20 -18.42 -5.14
CA PRO A 81 -11.80 -18.02 -5.02
C PRO A 81 -11.31 -16.97 -6.06
N ASN A 82 -12.17 -16.48 -6.95
CA ASN A 82 -11.79 -15.57 -8.03
C ASN A 82 -11.88 -14.09 -7.63
N LEU A 83 -11.83 -13.81 -6.33
CA LEU A 83 -11.92 -12.47 -5.78
C LEU A 83 -10.53 -11.95 -5.38
N PHE A 84 -10.21 -10.76 -5.84
CA PHE A 84 -9.08 -10.01 -5.32
C PHE A 84 -9.48 -9.20 -4.09
N ALA A 85 -8.54 -9.00 -3.18
CA ALA A 85 -8.68 -8.14 -2.03
C ALA A 85 -7.54 -7.12 -1.99
N VAL A 86 -7.80 -5.94 -1.45
CA VAL A 86 -6.78 -4.96 -1.06
C VAL A 86 -7.06 -4.47 0.36
N ALA A 87 -6.03 -4.46 1.20
CA ALA A 87 -6.22 -4.06 2.60
C ALA A 87 -5.99 -2.55 2.76
N ALA A 88 -7.09 -1.80 2.89
CA ALA A 88 -7.11 -0.34 3.05
C ALA A 88 -7.19 0.05 4.54
N ILE A 89 -6.24 -0.41 5.32
CA ILE A 89 -6.15 -0.23 6.78
C ILE A 89 -4.77 0.31 7.13
N GLY A 90 -4.70 1.53 7.66
CA GLY A 90 -3.44 2.22 7.97
C GLY A 90 -2.62 1.52 9.06
N ASN A 91 -3.29 1.07 10.13
CA ASN A 91 -2.62 0.34 11.21
C ASN A 91 -2.13 -1.04 10.73
N PRO A 92 -0.81 -1.33 10.80
CA PRO A 92 -0.23 -2.59 10.31
C PRO A 92 -0.80 -3.84 11.00
N ASP A 93 -1.07 -3.78 12.30
CA ASP A 93 -1.57 -4.93 13.06
C ASP A 93 -3.02 -5.27 12.67
N TYR A 94 -3.88 -4.25 12.50
CA TYR A 94 -5.24 -4.45 12.00
C TYR A 94 -5.25 -4.88 10.54
N ARG A 95 -4.34 -4.32 9.71
CA ARG A 95 -4.19 -4.75 8.31
C ARG A 95 -3.80 -6.21 8.22
N LYS A 96 -2.86 -6.68 9.04
CA LYS A 96 -2.44 -8.08 9.09
C LYS A 96 -3.62 -9.02 9.41
N ARG A 97 -4.42 -8.68 10.40
CA ARG A 97 -5.62 -9.46 10.76
C ARG A 97 -6.65 -9.53 9.63
N ALA A 98 -6.91 -8.41 8.96
CA ALA A 98 -7.83 -8.38 7.84
C ALA A 98 -7.33 -9.24 6.65
N VAL A 99 -6.03 -9.19 6.39
CA VAL A 99 -5.37 -10.05 5.38
C VAL A 99 -5.49 -11.53 5.76
N GLU A 100 -5.21 -11.89 6.99
CA GLU A 100 -5.34 -13.26 7.48
C GLU A 100 -6.78 -13.78 7.34
N ALA A 101 -7.77 -12.97 7.70
CA ALA A 101 -9.18 -13.31 7.54
C ALA A 101 -9.58 -13.51 6.08
N SER A 102 -9.08 -12.65 5.17
CA SER A 102 -9.38 -12.77 3.74
C SER A 102 -8.66 -13.96 3.07
N ASN A 103 -7.48 -14.32 3.56
CA ASN A 103 -6.79 -15.56 3.13
C ASN A 103 -7.61 -16.81 3.47
N GLN A 104 -8.26 -16.85 4.63
CA GLN A 104 -9.08 -18.01 5.05
C GLN A 104 -10.27 -18.28 4.12
N ILE A 105 -10.77 -17.26 3.43
CA ILE A 105 -11.83 -17.41 2.43
C ILE A 105 -11.30 -17.50 1.00
N GLY A 106 -9.98 -17.53 0.79
CA GLY A 106 -9.35 -17.79 -0.50
C GLY A 106 -9.24 -16.57 -1.42
N CYS A 107 -9.24 -15.35 -0.89
CA CYS A 107 -8.97 -14.16 -1.70
C CYS A 107 -7.51 -14.12 -2.20
N GLN A 108 -7.33 -13.59 -3.41
CA GLN A 108 -6.02 -13.17 -3.92
C GLN A 108 -5.75 -11.71 -3.57
N PHE A 109 -4.50 -11.26 -3.58
CA PHE A 109 -4.20 -9.86 -3.24
C PHE A 109 -3.78 -9.04 -4.46
N ALA A 110 -4.50 -7.92 -4.66
CA ALA A 110 -4.18 -6.96 -5.70
C ALA A 110 -3.05 -6.03 -5.24
N THR A 111 -2.01 -5.92 -6.06
CA THR A 111 -1.00 -4.86 -5.93
C THR A 111 -1.46 -3.66 -6.73
N LEU A 112 -1.63 -2.52 -6.07
CA LEU A 112 -2.18 -1.30 -6.66
C LEU A 112 -1.11 -0.20 -6.68
N ILE A 113 -0.73 0.22 -7.88
CA ILE A 113 0.25 1.29 -8.08
C ILE A 113 -0.43 2.39 -8.89
N HIS A 114 -0.47 3.61 -8.34
CA HIS A 114 -1.08 4.73 -9.05
C HIS A 114 -0.32 5.04 -10.36
N PRO A 115 -1.01 5.39 -11.45
CA PRO A 115 -0.38 5.58 -12.77
C PRO A 115 0.72 6.65 -12.81
N ASN A 116 0.72 7.64 -11.92
CA ASN A 116 1.75 8.68 -11.87
C ASN A 116 2.90 8.38 -10.89
N VAL A 117 2.93 7.20 -10.27
CA VAL A 117 4.09 6.75 -9.50
C VAL A 117 5.28 6.57 -10.44
N ARG A 118 6.39 7.17 -10.07
CA ARG A 118 7.65 7.05 -10.85
C ARG A 118 8.56 6.04 -10.17
N TYR A 119 8.98 5.04 -10.92
CA TYR A 119 9.94 4.02 -10.44
C TYR A 119 10.68 3.36 -11.60
N ASP A 120 11.84 2.78 -11.33
CA ASP A 120 12.52 1.92 -12.29
C ASP A 120 11.92 0.51 -12.29
N ALA A 121 11.13 0.21 -13.32
CA ALA A 121 10.44 -1.07 -13.45
C ALA A 121 11.38 -2.29 -13.53
N SER A 122 12.66 -2.10 -13.83
CA SER A 122 13.64 -3.19 -13.95
C SER A 122 14.22 -3.61 -12.60
N THR A 123 14.25 -2.72 -11.61
CA THR A 123 14.95 -2.94 -10.34
C THR A 123 14.06 -2.81 -9.10
N VAL A 124 12.87 -2.20 -9.21
CA VAL A 124 11.91 -2.08 -8.09
C VAL A 124 11.00 -3.31 -8.05
N LYS A 125 10.91 -3.95 -6.88
CA LYS A 125 10.08 -5.13 -6.66
C LYS A 125 8.94 -4.82 -5.70
N PHE A 126 7.74 -5.29 -6.03
CA PHE A 126 6.54 -5.10 -5.23
C PHE A 126 6.03 -6.45 -4.72
N GLY A 127 5.83 -6.56 -3.42
CA GLY A 127 5.16 -7.70 -2.79
C GLY A 127 3.65 -7.70 -3.08
N ALA A 128 3.02 -8.86 -2.89
CA ALA A 128 1.57 -9.02 -3.07
C ALA A 128 0.79 -8.09 -2.14
N GLY A 129 -0.27 -7.47 -2.64
CA GLY A 129 -1.10 -6.57 -1.85
C GLY A 129 -0.47 -5.21 -1.51
N ALA A 130 0.69 -4.88 -2.09
CA ALA A 130 1.29 -3.57 -1.90
C ALA A 130 0.43 -2.47 -2.55
N VAL A 131 0.36 -1.32 -1.90
CA VAL A 131 -0.34 -0.13 -2.39
C VAL A 131 0.62 1.03 -2.43
N VAL A 132 0.70 1.71 -3.57
CA VAL A 132 1.52 2.93 -3.74
C VAL A 132 0.65 4.03 -4.35
N CYS A 133 0.45 5.09 -3.58
CA CYS A 133 -0.43 6.20 -3.93
C CYS A 133 0.25 7.26 -4.80
N ALA A 134 -0.58 8.15 -5.34
CA ALA A 134 -0.20 9.22 -6.25
C ALA A 134 0.96 10.09 -5.74
N GLY A 135 1.77 10.61 -6.66
CA GLY A 135 2.89 11.52 -6.38
C GLY A 135 4.15 10.85 -5.84
N SER A 136 4.08 9.56 -5.49
CA SER A 136 5.22 8.86 -4.91
C SER A 136 6.31 8.55 -5.96
N ILE A 137 7.58 8.58 -5.51
CA ILE A 137 8.76 8.29 -6.33
C ILE A 137 9.60 7.22 -5.62
N LEU A 138 9.77 6.08 -6.28
CA LEU A 138 10.65 5.01 -5.85
C LEU A 138 11.81 4.91 -6.83
N THR A 139 13.03 5.19 -6.40
CA THR A 139 14.14 5.32 -7.35
C THR A 139 14.57 3.99 -7.97
N VAL A 140 15.62 3.35 -7.48
CA VAL A 140 16.18 2.11 -8.06
C VAL A 140 16.51 1.10 -6.96
N ASN A 141 16.54 -0.21 -7.29
CA ASN A 141 16.91 -1.29 -6.38
C ASN A 141 16.09 -1.32 -5.08
N ILE A 142 14.80 -1.04 -5.16
CA ILE A 142 13.93 -1.01 -3.99
C ILE A 142 13.12 -2.30 -3.90
N VAL A 143 13.00 -2.83 -2.69
CA VAL A 143 12.18 -4.01 -2.41
C VAL A 143 11.06 -3.61 -1.43
N LEU A 144 9.82 -3.78 -1.88
CA LEU A 144 8.64 -3.68 -1.03
C LEU A 144 8.13 -5.09 -0.73
N GLY A 145 7.96 -5.38 0.54
CA GLY A 145 7.33 -6.60 1.05
C GLY A 145 5.83 -6.67 0.75
N ALA A 146 5.20 -7.74 1.23
CA ALA A 146 3.76 -7.93 1.08
C ALA A 146 2.98 -6.91 1.91
N HIS A 147 1.88 -6.44 1.35
CA HIS A 147 0.96 -5.50 2.03
C HIS A 147 1.62 -4.21 2.54
N VAL A 148 2.70 -3.77 1.93
CA VAL A 148 3.28 -2.44 2.18
C VAL A 148 2.30 -1.38 1.68
N TYR A 149 2.10 -0.32 2.47
CA TYR A 149 1.28 0.82 2.10
C TYR A 149 2.14 2.09 2.05
N ILE A 150 2.31 2.65 0.87
CA ILE A 150 2.97 3.95 0.64
C ILE A 150 1.89 4.94 0.23
N ASN A 151 1.64 5.93 1.09
CA ASN A 151 0.63 6.95 0.88
C ASN A 151 1.14 8.05 -0.08
N LEU A 152 0.38 9.12 -0.24
CA LEU A 152 0.60 10.19 -1.20
C LEU A 152 1.95 10.90 -1.01
N ASP A 153 2.57 11.31 -2.13
CA ASP A 153 3.74 12.19 -2.17
C ASP A 153 4.96 11.71 -1.36
N CYS A 154 5.19 10.40 -1.35
CA CYS A 154 6.35 9.82 -0.66
C CYS A 154 7.54 9.64 -1.61
N THR A 155 8.75 9.76 -1.08
CA THR A 155 9.96 9.39 -1.83
C THR A 155 10.74 8.29 -1.13
N VAL A 156 11.18 7.28 -1.90
CA VAL A 156 12.01 6.18 -1.41
C VAL A 156 13.31 6.17 -2.20
N GLY A 157 14.41 6.39 -1.50
CA GLY A 157 15.76 6.41 -2.05
C GLY A 157 16.26 5.01 -2.43
N HIS A 158 17.30 4.97 -3.23
CA HIS A 158 17.88 3.75 -3.79
C HIS A 158 18.30 2.73 -2.74
N ASP A 159 18.29 1.44 -3.11
CA ASP A 159 18.74 0.32 -2.28
C ASP A 159 17.99 0.17 -0.94
N SER A 160 16.77 0.68 -0.87
CA SER A 160 15.95 0.61 0.33
C SER A 160 15.09 -0.65 0.36
N VAL A 161 14.82 -1.14 1.57
CA VAL A 161 13.97 -2.31 1.82
C VAL A 161 12.86 -1.93 2.80
N LEU A 162 11.61 -2.13 2.39
CA LEU A 162 10.44 -2.03 3.24
C LEU A 162 9.86 -3.44 3.39
N GLU A 163 9.95 -4.00 4.59
CA GLU A 163 9.44 -5.34 4.86
C GLU A 163 7.91 -5.39 4.91
N ASP A 164 7.34 -6.57 5.13
CA ASP A 164 5.89 -6.79 5.08
C ASP A 164 5.11 -5.87 6.04
N PHE A 165 3.93 -5.49 5.62
CA PHE A 165 3.00 -4.67 6.42
C PHE A 165 3.52 -3.30 6.86
N VAL A 166 4.61 -2.78 6.30
CA VAL A 166 5.05 -1.41 6.57
C VAL A 166 4.02 -0.41 6.09
N THR A 167 3.79 0.65 6.88
CA THR A 167 2.98 1.82 6.50
C THR A 167 3.82 3.07 6.45
N ILE A 168 3.81 3.72 5.31
CA ILE A 168 4.41 5.03 5.08
C ILE A 168 3.28 6.02 4.85
N SER A 169 3.05 6.94 5.80
CA SER A 169 2.01 7.98 5.70
C SER A 169 2.42 9.10 4.72
N PRO A 170 1.49 10.00 4.34
CA PRO A 170 1.75 11.02 3.31
C PRO A 170 3.00 11.87 3.58
N GLY A 171 3.70 12.22 2.49
CA GLY A 171 4.83 13.15 2.54
C GLY A 171 6.07 12.63 3.26
N CYS A 172 6.24 11.33 3.38
CA CYS A 172 7.46 10.76 3.96
C CYS A 172 8.60 10.71 2.93
N HIS A 173 9.82 10.98 3.39
CA HIS A 173 11.01 10.99 2.54
C HIS A 173 12.09 10.08 3.11
N LEU A 174 12.28 8.91 2.48
CA LEU A 174 13.27 7.93 2.88
C LEU A 174 14.52 8.08 2.03
N SER A 175 15.66 8.36 2.66
CA SER A 175 16.96 8.39 1.99
C SER A 175 17.44 6.98 1.61
N GLY A 176 18.47 6.89 0.76
CA GLY A 176 18.98 5.61 0.27
C GLY A 176 19.46 4.66 1.37
N HIS A 177 19.47 3.35 1.07
CA HIS A 177 19.85 2.27 2.00
C HIS A 177 19.07 2.25 3.31
N THR A 178 17.84 2.79 3.32
CA THR A 178 16.97 2.73 4.50
C THR A 178 16.28 1.37 4.57
N VAL A 179 16.30 0.75 5.75
CA VAL A 179 15.59 -0.51 6.01
C VAL A 179 14.47 -0.26 7.00
N ILE A 180 13.23 -0.55 6.56
CA ILE A 180 12.06 -0.46 7.42
C ILE A 180 11.54 -1.86 7.66
N ARG A 181 11.61 -2.31 8.93
CA ARG A 181 11.26 -3.67 9.32
C ARG A 181 9.75 -3.87 9.42
N GLU A 182 9.35 -5.16 9.41
CA GLU A 182 7.95 -5.61 9.38
C GLU A 182 7.04 -4.83 10.35
N GLY A 183 5.89 -4.39 9.82
CA GLY A 183 4.84 -3.74 10.60
C GLY A 183 5.22 -2.39 11.21
N ALA A 184 6.32 -1.77 10.82
CA ALA A 184 6.64 -0.41 11.23
C ALA A 184 5.66 0.59 10.60
N PHE A 185 5.39 1.67 11.33
CA PHE A 185 4.50 2.76 10.92
C PHE A 185 5.23 4.09 10.99
N LEU A 186 5.27 4.80 9.86
CA LEU A 186 5.82 6.14 9.77
C LEU A 186 4.69 7.14 9.59
N GLY A 187 4.53 8.05 10.55
CA GLY A 187 3.58 9.16 10.49
C GLY A 187 3.92 10.15 9.37
N SER A 188 2.94 10.98 9.00
CA SER A 188 3.09 11.94 7.89
C SER A 188 4.31 12.83 8.04
N GLY A 189 5.02 13.05 6.93
CA GLY A 189 6.18 13.93 6.89
C GLY A 189 7.45 13.41 7.57
N VAL A 190 7.52 12.11 7.89
CA VAL A 190 8.75 11.52 8.44
C VAL A 190 9.86 11.55 7.39
N THR A 191 11.07 11.96 7.82
CA THR A 191 12.27 11.95 6.98
C THR A 191 13.32 11.04 7.61
N THR A 192 14.04 10.25 6.80
CA THR A 192 15.17 9.45 7.27
C THR A 192 16.49 9.95 6.67
N LYS A 193 17.55 9.91 7.47
CA LYS A 193 18.91 9.94 6.96
C LYS A 193 19.22 8.61 6.25
N GLU A 194 20.16 8.61 5.31
CA GLU A 194 20.65 7.39 4.65
C GLU A 194 21.23 6.37 5.65
N TRP A 195 21.19 5.09 5.27
CA TRP A 195 21.72 3.98 6.08
C TRP A 195 21.07 3.83 7.45
N LYS A 196 19.77 4.11 7.55
CA LYS A 196 19.03 3.96 8.80
C LYS A 196 18.14 2.73 8.79
N GLU A 197 18.04 2.12 9.95
CA GLU A 197 17.12 1.03 10.21
C GLU A 197 16.02 1.47 11.18
N ILE A 198 14.76 1.19 10.83
CA ILE A 198 13.60 1.34 11.70
C ILE A 198 13.10 -0.05 12.03
N GLY A 199 13.19 -0.44 13.31
CA GLY A 199 12.90 -1.78 13.79
C GLY A 199 11.43 -2.18 13.64
N SER A 200 11.19 -3.49 13.68
CA SER A 200 9.86 -4.08 13.50
C SER A 200 8.85 -3.48 14.47
N ARG A 201 7.64 -3.17 13.96
CA ARG A 201 6.55 -2.61 14.75
C ARG A 201 6.88 -1.29 15.48
N ALA A 202 7.95 -0.61 15.09
CA ALA A 202 8.21 0.74 15.59
C ALA A 202 7.20 1.73 15.01
N VAL A 203 6.83 2.74 15.78
CA VAL A 203 5.98 3.85 15.36
C VAL A 203 6.81 5.13 15.39
N ILE A 204 6.89 5.79 14.24
CA ILE A 204 7.56 7.08 14.11
C ILE A 204 6.50 8.17 14.02
N GLY A 205 6.51 9.09 14.98
CA GLY A 205 5.56 10.20 15.04
C GLY A 205 5.69 11.14 13.83
N ALA A 206 4.58 11.77 13.45
CA ALA A 206 4.52 12.68 12.31
C ALA A 206 5.57 13.80 12.42
N GLY A 207 6.19 14.17 11.30
CA GLY A 207 7.22 15.21 11.20
C GLY A 207 8.56 14.85 11.84
N ALA A 208 8.76 13.63 12.31
CA ALA A 208 10.02 13.24 12.91
C ALA A 208 11.14 13.06 11.88
N THR A 209 12.38 13.34 12.28
CA THR A 209 13.57 13.12 11.45
C THR A 209 14.46 12.05 12.08
N VAL A 210 14.56 10.91 11.42
CA VAL A 210 15.32 9.74 11.89
C VAL A 210 16.77 9.86 11.41
N VAL A 211 17.69 10.12 12.34
CA VAL A 211 19.13 10.23 12.08
C VAL A 211 19.95 9.12 12.75
N THR A 212 19.32 8.32 13.57
CA THR A 212 19.89 7.13 14.22
C THR A 212 18.92 5.97 14.07
N ASP A 213 19.40 4.73 14.15
CA ASP A 213 18.54 3.56 14.07
C ASP A 213 17.52 3.55 15.22
N ILE A 214 16.32 3.06 14.93
CA ILE A 214 15.21 2.99 15.87
C ILE A 214 14.96 1.52 16.23
N PRO A 215 14.96 1.15 17.53
CA PRO A 215 14.70 -0.21 17.96
C PRO A 215 13.30 -0.69 17.62
N SER A 216 13.10 -2.02 17.62
CA SER A 216 11.78 -2.63 17.44
C SER A 216 10.83 -2.34 18.61
N GLY A 217 9.53 -2.24 18.32
CA GLY A 217 8.47 -2.15 19.32
C GLY A 217 8.50 -0.87 20.18
N VAL A 218 8.95 0.23 19.63
CA VAL A 218 9.00 1.52 20.33
C VAL A 218 8.19 2.59 19.58
N ILE A 219 7.88 3.67 20.29
CA ILE A 219 7.40 4.91 19.72
C ILE A 219 8.53 5.94 19.79
N ALA A 220 8.87 6.55 18.65
CA ALA A 220 9.89 7.58 18.55
C ALA A 220 9.33 8.81 17.83
N THR A 221 9.72 10.01 18.25
CA THR A 221 9.27 11.26 17.61
C THR A 221 10.30 12.36 17.81
N GLY A 222 10.13 13.46 17.09
CA GLY A 222 10.92 14.68 17.23
C GLY A 222 11.98 14.90 16.15
N LEU A 223 12.68 16.00 16.24
CA LEU A 223 13.76 16.46 15.37
C LEU A 223 15.02 16.76 16.22
N PRO A 224 15.99 15.86 16.31
CA PRO A 224 15.98 14.47 15.78
C PRO A 224 15.04 13.54 16.54
N ALA A 225 14.60 12.46 15.88
CA ALA A 225 13.74 11.45 16.49
C ALA A 225 14.40 10.79 17.70
N ARG A 226 13.65 10.63 18.80
CA ARG A 226 14.07 9.95 20.03
C ARG A 226 12.98 9.01 20.47
N VAL A 227 13.36 7.86 20.99
CA VAL A 227 12.45 6.91 21.62
C VAL A 227 11.82 7.58 22.84
N ILE A 228 10.49 7.64 22.88
CA ILE A 228 9.74 8.20 24.02
C ILE A 228 9.19 7.12 24.95
N ARG A 229 8.85 5.94 24.40
CA ARG A 229 8.39 4.77 25.18
C ARG A 229 8.36 3.49 24.34
N LYS A 230 8.13 2.36 24.97
CA LYS A 230 7.75 1.12 24.31
C LYS A 230 6.34 1.29 23.71
N ARG A 231 6.11 0.60 22.60
CA ARG A 231 4.78 0.51 21.97
C ARG A 231 3.96 -0.57 22.65
N ASP A 232 2.75 -0.24 23.08
CA ASP A 232 1.79 -1.25 23.51
C ASP A 232 1.24 -2.03 22.32
N THR A 233 0.70 -3.21 22.58
CA THR A 233 0.11 -4.05 21.53
C THR A 233 -1.07 -3.30 20.88
N MET A 234 -1.09 -3.24 19.54
CA MET A 234 -2.16 -2.61 18.74
C MET A 234 -2.23 -1.08 18.77
N GLU A 235 -1.30 -0.41 19.43
CA GLU A 235 -1.27 1.06 19.47
C GLU A 235 -0.62 1.65 18.19
N LEU A 236 -1.18 2.78 17.72
CA LEU A 236 -0.58 3.69 16.74
C LEU A 236 -0.58 5.11 17.28
#